data_62b94c68837cd4104c6203b36a1a5456
#
_entry.id   62b94c68837cd4104c6203b36a1a5456
#
_cell.length_a   1.000
_cell.length_b   1.000
_cell.length_c   1.000
_cell.angle_alpha   90.00
_cell.angle_beta   90.00
_cell.angle_gamma   90.00
#
_symmetry.space_group_name_H-M   'P 1'
#
loop_
_entity.id
_entity.type
_entity.pdbx_description
1 polymer ?
#
loop_
_entity_poly.entity_id
_entity_poly.type
_entity_poly.pdbx_seq_one_letter_code
_entity_poly.pdbx_strand_id
1 'polypeptide(L)'
;MKVRDQILMSLSVATGVPKEEIKLDFPEREEFGDFSTNVALQIKNKKNEKKKNTKVLSENIIKKLKEDKDLSKIISKIEAAGPGFINFFLSEDALFDILVNINRQKDAFGRSDILKGKKIMFEFGQPNTHKLPHIGHLFSYIYGGSMTNILESVGAKLRRVNYQGDIGPHVAKCLWAYEKERHFAT
;
A
#
# COMPACT_ATOMS: atom_id res chain seq x y z
N MET A 1 -3.24 -9.14 16.27
CA MET A 1 -2.78 -9.68 14.99
C MET A 1 -3.65 -9.07 13.90
N LYS A 2 -3.10 -8.66 12.76
CA LYS A 2 -3.93 -8.09 11.67
C LYS A 2 -4.76 -9.22 11.05
N VAL A 3 -6.02 -8.98 10.75
CA VAL A 3 -6.96 -9.94 10.11
C VAL A 3 -6.30 -10.65 8.91
N ARG A 4 -5.62 -9.89 8.05
CA ARG A 4 -4.89 -10.41 6.90
C ARG A 4 -3.85 -11.47 7.27
N ASP A 5 -3.09 -11.24 8.33
CA ASP A 5 -2.05 -12.19 8.79
C ASP A 5 -2.68 -13.49 9.31
N GLN A 6 -3.83 -13.41 9.94
CA GLN A 6 -4.57 -14.58 10.42
C GLN A 6 -5.09 -15.43 9.25
N ILE A 7 -5.69 -14.81 8.24
CA ILE A 7 -6.12 -15.51 7.02
C ILE A 7 -4.92 -16.19 6.34
N LEU A 8 -3.78 -15.49 6.22
CA LEU A 8 -2.56 -16.05 5.62
C LEU A 8 -2.01 -17.25 6.42
N MET A 9 -2.05 -17.19 7.75
CA MET A 9 -1.61 -18.32 8.60
C MET A 9 -2.52 -19.52 8.42
N SER A 10 -3.85 -19.33 8.46
CA SER A 10 -4.81 -20.41 8.25
C SER A 10 -4.69 -21.03 6.85
N LEU A 11 -4.49 -20.19 5.81
CA LEU A 11 -4.21 -20.67 4.46
C LEU A 11 -2.90 -21.48 4.39
N SER A 12 -1.84 -21.03 5.04
CA SER A 12 -0.56 -21.73 5.09
C SER A 12 -0.69 -23.11 5.74
N VAL A 13 -1.39 -23.21 6.85
CA VAL A 13 -1.67 -24.47 7.53
C VAL A 13 -2.53 -25.40 6.66
N ALA A 14 -3.59 -24.88 6.04
CA ALA A 14 -4.50 -25.69 5.23
C ALA A 14 -3.87 -26.22 3.94
N THR A 15 -2.92 -25.48 3.36
CA THR A 15 -2.35 -25.74 2.04
C THR A 15 -0.92 -26.30 2.07
N GLY A 16 -0.17 -26.04 3.16
CA GLY A 16 1.27 -26.32 3.26
C GLY A 16 2.15 -25.35 2.45
N VAL A 17 1.57 -24.27 1.93
CA VAL A 17 2.32 -23.21 1.21
C VAL A 17 2.80 -22.18 2.23
N PRO A 18 4.08 -21.74 2.21
CA PRO A 18 4.56 -20.67 3.07
C PRO A 18 3.72 -19.41 2.92
N LYS A 19 3.40 -18.73 4.02
CA LYS A 19 2.52 -17.55 4.02
C LYS A 19 3.04 -16.40 3.14
N GLU A 20 4.37 -16.31 2.99
CA GLU A 20 5.06 -15.31 2.16
C GLU A 20 4.82 -15.52 0.65
N GLU A 21 4.48 -16.74 0.27
CA GLU A 21 4.19 -17.13 -1.12
C GLU A 21 2.71 -17.06 -1.47
N ILE A 22 1.83 -16.96 -0.46
CA ILE A 22 0.39 -16.89 -0.68
C ILE A 22 0.00 -15.46 -1.05
N LYS A 23 -0.59 -15.29 -2.24
CA LYS A 23 -1.20 -14.03 -2.62
C LYS A 23 -2.59 -13.92 -1.99
N LEU A 24 -2.79 -12.86 -1.21
CA LEU A 24 -4.08 -12.50 -0.63
C LEU A 24 -4.33 -11.04 -0.96
N ASP A 25 -5.26 -10.80 -1.87
CA ASP A 25 -5.54 -9.49 -2.46
C ASP A 25 -6.95 -9.01 -2.08
N PHE A 26 -7.20 -7.72 -2.24
CA PHE A 26 -8.54 -7.15 -2.18
C PHE A 26 -9.20 -7.36 -3.55
N PRO A 27 -10.40 -7.97 -3.61
CA PRO A 27 -11.09 -8.11 -4.88
C PRO A 27 -11.55 -6.74 -5.41
N GLU A 28 -11.66 -6.62 -6.76
CA GLU A 28 -12.09 -5.38 -7.40
C GLU A 28 -13.58 -5.07 -7.17
N ARG A 29 -14.38 -6.09 -6.87
CA ARG A 29 -15.83 -5.97 -6.68
C ARG A 29 -16.21 -6.47 -5.28
N GLU A 30 -17.08 -5.72 -4.62
CA GLU A 30 -17.58 -6.03 -3.26
C GLU A 30 -18.28 -7.39 -3.18
N GLU A 31 -18.93 -7.82 -4.27
CA GLU A 31 -19.60 -9.13 -4.35
C GLU A 31 -18.65 -10.33 -4.12
N PHE A 32 -17.34 -10.12 -4.29
CA PHE A 32 -16.31 -11.14 -4.06
C PHE A 32 -15.70 -11.09 -2.64
N GLY A 33 -16.29 -10.30 -1.74
CA GLY A 33 -15.89 -10.19 -0.35
C GLY A 33 -14.72 -9.25 -0.09
N ASP A 34 -14.12 -9.39 1.09
CA ASP A 34 -13.09 -8.49 1.59
C ASP A 34 -11.67 -8.93 1.20
N PHE A 35 -11.46 -10.23 1.02
CA PHE A 35 -10.19 -10.80 0.59
C PHE A 35 -10.40 -11.93 -0.41
N SER A 36 -9.46 -12.07 -1.33
CA SER A 36 -9.45 -13.15 -2.33
C SER A 36 -8.06 -13.73 -2.50
N THR A 37 -7.98 -15.05 -2.71
CA THR A 37 -6.72 -15.74 -3.00
C THR A 37 -6.87 -16.70 -4.16
N ASN A 38 -5.79 -16.85 -4.94
CA ASN A 38 -5.68 -17.83 -6.02
C ASN A 38 -4.79 -19.03 -5.63
N VAL A 39 -4.62 -19.31 -4.34
CA VAL A 39 -3.69 -20.32 -3.82
C VAL A 39 -3.92 -21.72 -4.43
N ALA A 40 -5.16 -22.10 -4.73
CA ALA A 40 -5.47 -23.35 -5.39
C ALA A 40 -4.87 -23.44 -6.81
N LEU A 41 -4.89 -22.33 -7.56
CA LEU A 41 -4.24 -22.23 -8.87
C LEU A 41 -2.70 -22.28 -8.74
N GLN A 42 -2.14 -21.61 -7.72
CA GLN A 42 -0.70 -21.65 -7.45
C GLN A 42 -0.21 -23.06 -7.16
N ILE A 43 -0.92 -23.83 -6.32
CA ILE A 43 -0.58 -25.22 -5.98
C ILE A 43 -0.64 -26.11 -7.23
N LYS A 44 -1.69 -25.98 -8.04
CA LYS A 44 -1.84 -26.75 -9.29
C LYS A 44 -0.66 -26.50 -10.22
N ASN A 45 -0.28 -25.25 -10.42
CA ASN A 45 0.80 -24.86 -11.33
C ASN A 45 2.16 -25.38 -10.84
N LYS A 46 2.46 -25.28 -9.53
CA LYS A 46 3.72 -25.78 -8.95
C LYS A 46 3.88 -27.30 -9.05
N LYS A 47 2.79 -28.06 -8.89
CA LYS A 47 2.83 -29.53 -8.91
C LYS A 47 2.69 -30.16 -10.30
N ASN A 48 2.59 -29.36 -11.37
CA ASN A 48 2.33 -29.85 -12.75
C ASN A 48 1.11 -30.82 -12.84
N GLU A 49 0.20 -30.76 -11.89
CA GLU A 49 -0.97 -31.63 -11.81
C GLU A 49 -2.09 -31.15 -12.75
N LYS A 50 -1.84 -31.23 -14.06
CA LYS A 50 -2.80 -30.81 -15.11
C LYS A 50 -4.17 -31.50 -14.99
N LYS A 51 -4.25 -32.63 -14.30
CA LYS A 51 -5.50 -33.42 -14.16
C LYS A 51 -6.36 -33.06 -12.95
N LYS A 52 -5.86 -32.31 -11.94
CA LYS A 52 -6.70 -31.90 -10.80
C LYS A 52 -7.57 -30.70 -11.14
N ASN A 53 -8.87 -30.85 -10.90
CA ASN A 53 -9.81 -29.76 -11.00
C ASN A 53 -9.55 -28.74 -9.88
N THR A 54 -9.15 -27.51 -10.23
CA THR A 54 -8.84 -26.44 -9.27
C THR A 54 -10.05 -26.09 -8.39
N LYS A 55 -11.28 -26.27 -8.90
CA LYS A 55 -12.49 -26.06 -8.12
C LYS A 55 -12.58 -27.06 -6.96
N VAL A 56 -12.32 -28.35 -7.21
CA VAL A 56 -12.29 -29.37 -6.15
C VAL A 56 -11.17 -29.09 -5.15
N LEU A 57 -10.03 -28.58 -5.62
CA LEU A 57 -8.93 -28.23 -4.73
C LEU A 57 -9.31 -27.05 -3.84
N SER A 58 -9.94 -26.00 -4.37
CA SER A 58 -10.41 -24.86 -3.55
C SER A 58 -11.47 -25.29 -2.54
N GLU A 59 -12.41 -26.17 -2.91
CA GLU A 59 -13.42 -26.71 -2.00
C GLU A 59 -12.81 -27.50 -0.84
N ASN A 60 -11.77 -28.33 -1.12
CA ASN A 60 -11.04 -29.04 -0.08
C ASN A 60 -10.25 -28.11 0.86
N ILE A 61 -9.68 -27.05 0.33
CA ILE A 61 -9.01 -26.02 1.15
C ILE A 61 -10.05 -25.34 2.05
N ILE A 62 -11.19 -24.92 1.49
CA ILE A 62 -12.28 -24.30 2.25
C ILE A 62 -12.77 -25.19 3.38
N LYS A 63 -12.91 -26.51 3.13
CA LYS A 63 -13.30 -27.44 4.18
C LYS A 63 -12.36 -27.42 5.38
N LYS A 64 -11.05 -27.43 5.12
CA LYS A 64 -10.04 -27.34 6.18
C LYS A 64 -10.06 -25.97 6.89
N LEU A 65 -10.26 -24.88 6.14
CA LEU A 65 -10.34 -23.53 6.72
C LEU A 65 -11.55 -23.37 7.66
N LYS A 66 -12.67 -24.04 7.36
CA LYS A 66 -13.87 -24.03 8.21
C LYS A 66 -13.68 -24.78 9.54
N GLU A 67 -12.67 -25.65 9.66
CA GLU A 67 -12.30 -26.33 10.89
C GLU A 67 -11.46 -25.44 11.83
N ASP A 68 -10.92 -24.32 11.32
CA ASP A 68 -10.13 -23.37 12.09
C ASP A 68 -11.05 -22.45 12.92
N LYS A 69 -11.06 -22.70 14.25
CA LYS A 69 -11.90 -21.97 15.21
C LYS A 69 -11.53 -20.48 15.33
N ASP A 70 -10.27 -20.13 15.12
CA ASP A 70 -9.83 -18.74 15.22
C ASP A 70 -10.17 -17.98 13.95
N LEU A 71 -10.07 -18.62 12.79
CA LEU A 71 -10.54 -18.03 11.54
C LEU A 71 -12.05 -17.83 11.53
N SER A 72 -12.84 -18.76 12.09
CA SER A 72 -14.30 -18.69 12.14
C SER A 72 -14.84 -17.53 12.98
N LYS A 73 -14.02 -16.95 13.88
CA LYS A 73 -14.41 -15.75 14.65
C LYS A 73 -14.38 -14.47 13.83
N ILE A 74 -13.52 -14.43 12.82
CA ILE A 74 -13.28 -13.22 12.02
C ILE A 74 -13.87 -13.28 10.61
N ILE A 75 -14.28 -14.48 10.16
CA ILE A 75 -14.83 -14.71 8.83
C ILE A 75 -16.28 -15.19 8.97
N SER A 76 -17.18 -14.50 8.31
CA SER A 76 -18.60 -14.87 8.22
C SER A 76 -18.87 -15.90 7.13
N LYS A 77 -18.13 -15.82 6.00
CA LYS A 77 -18.33 -16.66 4.82
C LYS A 77 -17.02 -16.90 4.09
N ILE A 78 -16.83 -18.15 3.63
CA ILE A 78 -15.75 -18.51 2.70
C ILE A 78 -16.38 -19.24 1.53
N GLU A 79 -16.08 -18.83 0.30
CA GLU A 79 -16.61 -19.46 -0.91
C GLU A 79 -15.59 -19.60 -2.02
N ALA A 80 -15.79 -20.67 -2.82
CA ALA A 80 -15.00 -20.85 -4.04
C ALA A 80 -15.62 -20.03 -5.19
N ALA A 81 -14.79 -19.33 -5.95
CA ALA A 81 -15.19 -18.54 -7.08
C ALA A 81 -14.38 -18.86 -8.32
N GLY A 82 -15.05 -18.82 -9.49
CA GLY A 82 -14.43 -19.01 -10.78
C GLY A 82 -13.55 -20.26 -10.89
N PRO A 83 -12.36 -20.16 -11.50
CA PRO A 83 -11.51 -21.31 -11.81
C PRO A 83 -10.65 -21.80 -10.61
N GLY A 84 -10.91 -21.38 -9.38
CA GLY A 84 -10.17 -21.80 -8.20
C GLY A 84 -9.72 -20.69 -7.28
N PHE A 85 -10.42 -19.55 -7.31
CA PHE A 85 -10.30 -18.51 -6.29
C PHE A 85 -11.04 -18.89 -5.02
N ILE A 86 -10.57 -18.38 -3.90
CA ILE A 86 -11.24 -18.48 -2.59
C ILE A 86 -11.45 -17.09 -2.08
N ASN A 87 -12.70 -16.76 -1.83
CA ASN A 87 -13.14 -15.45 -1.34
C ASN A 87 -13.51 -15.53 0.13
N PHE A 88 -13.14 -14.50 0.89
CA PHE A 88 -13.37 -14.36 2.31
C PHE A 88 -14.22 -13.13 2.59
N PHE A 89 -15.26 -13.30 3.39
CA PHE A 89 -16.11 -12.23 3.88
C PHE A 89 -15.89 -12.10 5.39
N LEU A 90 -15.55 -10.92 5.84
CA LEU A 90 -15.34 -10.66 7.27
C LEU A 90 -16.66 -10.75 8.04
N SER A 91 -16.56 -11.09 9.32
CA SER A 91 -17.70 -10.97 10.22
C SER A 91 -17.91 -9.52 10.64
N GLU A 92 -19.14 -9.18 11.04
CA GLU A 92 -19.45 -7.85 11.56
C GLU A 92 -18.60 -7.51 12.79
N ASP A 93 -18.35 -8.48 13.67
CA ASP A 93 -17.48 -8.31 14.83
C ASP A 93 -16.04 -7.97 14.42
N ALA A 94 -15.49 -8.64 13.39
CA ALA A 94 -14.16 -8.33 12.90
C ALA A 94 -14.08 -6.93 12.28
N LEU A 95 -15.11 -6.50 11.55
CA LEU A 95 -15.21 -5.15 11.00
C LEU A 95 -15.33 -4.11 12.13
N PHE A 96 -16.13 -4.39 13.15
CA PHE A 96 -16.26 -3.52 14.31
C PHE A 96 -14.93 -3.38 15.07
N ASP A 97 -14.22 -4.48 15.29
CA ASP A 97 -12.89 -4.47 15.94
C ASP A 97 -11.88 -3.64 15.12
N ILE A 98 -11.93 -3.71 13.80
CA ILE A 98 -11.10 -2.87 12.93
C ILE A 98 -11.43 -1.39 13.16
N LEU A 99 -12.70 -1.01 13.17
CA LEU A 99 -13.14 0.37 13.40
C LEU A 99 -12.71 0.88 14.77
N VAL A 100 -12.90 0.08 15.82
CA VAL A 100 -12.44 0.42 17.19
C VAL A 100 -10.93 0.63 17.22
N ASN A 101 -10.17 -0.22 16.52
CA ASN A 101 -8.72 -0.11 16.44
C ASN A 101 -8.26 1.14 15.67
N ILE A 102 -8.94 1.49 14.58
CA ILE A 102 -8.69 2.74 13.83
C ILE A 102 -8.90 3.94 14.75
N ASN A 103 -10.05 3.99 15.44
CA ASN A 103 -10.39 5.09 16.34
C ASN A 103 -9.40 5.23 17.50
N ARG A 104 -8.90 4.11 18.04
CA ARG A 104 -7.89 4.09 19.11
C ARG A 104 -6.52 4.57 18.64
N GLN A 105 -6.09 4.17 17.46
CA GLN A 105 -4.76 4.52 16.94
C GLN A 105 -4.72 5.91 16.29
N LYS A 106 -5.86 6.44 15.84
CA LYS A 106 -5.95 7.77 15.18
C LYS A 106 -4.85 7.91 14.10
N ASP A 107 -4.02 8.95 14.19
CA ASP A 107 -2.95 9.25 13.23
C ASP A 107 -1.83 8.21 13.19
N ALA A 108 -1.77 7.29 14.16
CA ALA A 108 -0.83 6.18 14.14
C ALA A 108 -1.33 4.98 13.32
N PHE A 109 -2.63 4.93 12.96
CA PHE A 109 -3.18 3.84 12.17
C PHE A 109 -2.53 3.78 10.77
N GLY A 110 -2.17 2.58 10.34
CA GLY A 110 -1.50 2.36 9.05
C GLY A 110 0.01 2.58 9.05
N ARG A 111 0.59 3.13 10.11
CA ARG A 111 2.05 3.28 10.23
C ARG A 111 2.73 1.93 10.46
N SER A 112 3.98 1.84 10.03
CA SER A 112 4.81 0.64 10.25
C SER A 112 6.27 1.02 10.53
N ASP A 113 7.05 0.03 10.96
CA ASP A 113 8.46 0.19 11.29
C ASP A 113 9.40 -0.45 10.24
N ILE A 114 8.91 -0.70 9.01
CA ILE A 114 9.68 -1.39 7.94
C ILE A 114 11.01 -0.69 7.64
N LEU A 115 11.00 0.65 7.66
CA LEU A 115 12.18 1.49 7.41
C LEU A 115 12.74 2.12 8.69
N LYS A 116 12.41 1.60 9.87
CA LYS A 116 12.91 2.12 11.16
C LYS A 116 14.44 2.16 11.18
N GLY A 117 14.96 3.33 11.55
CA GLY A 117 16.40 3.57 11.60
C GLY A 117 17.06 3.93 10.27
N LYS A 118 16.37 3.78 9.15
CA LYS A 118 16.86 4.24 7.84
C LYS A 118 16.81 5.77 7.77
N LYS A 119 17.93 6.38 7.38
CA LYS A 119 18.02 7.82 7.08
C LYS A 119 17.98 7.98 5.57
N ILE A 120 17.02 8.74 5.08
CA ILE A 120 16.80 8.96 3.65
C ILE A 120 16.84 10.46 3.37
N MET A 121 17.66 10.87 2.43
CA MET A 121 17.61 12.22 1.85
C MET A 121 16.79 12.13 0.57
N PHE A 122 15.77 12.98 0.47
CA PHE A 122 14.85 13.01 -0.67
C PHE A 122 14.83 14.41 -1.27
N GLU A 123 15.32 14.50 -2.49
CA GLU A 123 15.43 15.76 -3.23
C GLU A 123 14.27 15.92 -4.20
N PHE A 124 13.55 17.05 -4.12
CA PHE A 124 12.43 17.34 -5.00
C PHE A 124 12.09 18.83 -5.05
N GLY A 125 11.21 19.21 -6.00
CA GLY A 125 10.73 20.55 -6.16
C GLY A 125 11.56 21.38 -7.15
N GLN A 126 12.81 21.63 -6.87
CA GLN A 126 13.84 22.26 -7.71
C GLN A 126 13.33 23.43 -8.58
N PRO A 127 12.71 24.46 -7.99
CA PRO A 127 12.23 25.58 -8.77
C PRO A 127 13.39 26.45 -9.27
N ASN A 128 13.27 26.96 -10.48
CA ASN A 128 14.12 28.06 -10.89
C ASN A 128 13.66 29.33 -10.15
N THR A 129 14.59 30.02 -9.50
CA THR A 129 14.32 31.31 -8.87
C THR A 129 13.97 32.35 -9.96
N HIS A 130 13.20 33.39 -9.57
CA HIS A 130 12.81 34.49 -10.47
C HIS A 130 12.03 34.05 -11.73
N LYS A 131 11.28 32.94 -11.61
CA LYS A 131 10.41 32.42 -12.67
C LYS A 131 9.06 32.06 -12.10
N LEU A 132 7.99 32.36 -12.84
CA LEU A 132 6.65 31.98 -12.40
C LEU A 132 6.51 30.48 -12.28
N PRO A 133 5.94 29.97 -11.18
CA PRO A 133 5.62 28.55 -11.04
C PRO A 133 4.63 28.11 -12.12
N HIS A 134 4.77 26.87 -12.56
CA HIS A 134 3.87 26.23 -13.50
C HIS A 134 3.50 24.81 -13.03
N ILE A 135 2.60 24.15 -13.75
CA ILE A 135 2.07 22.84 -13.38
C ILE A 135 3.15 21.78 -13.13
N GLY A 136 4.28 21.84 -13.84
CA GLY A 136 5.42 20.93 -13.63
C GLY A 136 6.06 21.09 -12.24
N HIS A 137 6.15 22.31 -11.71
CA HIS A 137 6.62 22.54 -10.34
C HIS A 137 5.62 21.98 -9.33
N LEU A 138 4.32 22.23 -9.54
CA LEU A 138 3.25 21.70 -8.68
C LEU A 138 3.27 20.19 -8.61
N PHE A 139 3.42 19.53 -9.78
CA PHE A 139 3.55 18.07 -9.84
C PHE A 139 4.75 17.57 -9.02
N SER A 140 5.92 18.18 -9.20
CA SER A 140 7.14 17.79 -8.47
C SER A 140 6.98 17.93 -6.95
N TYR A 141 6.35 19.01 -6.48
CA TYR A 141 6.08 19.23 -5.06
C TYR A 141 5.08 18.25 -4.48
N ILE A 142 3.97 17.99 -5.18
CA ILE A 142 2.94 17.04 -4.73
C ILE A 142 3.54 15.63 -4.69
N TYR A 143 4.23 15.23 -5.76
CA TYR A 143 4.84 13.91 -5.83
C TYR A 143 5.89 13.70 -4.72
N GLY A 144 6.84 14.62 -4.60
CA GLY A 144 7.88 14.54 -3.58
C GLY A 144 7.35 14.61 -2.15
N GLY A 145 6.37 15.48 -1.91
CA GLY A 145 5.68 15.59 -0.62
C GLY A 145 4.95 14.29 -0.26
N SER A 146 4.20 13.70 -1.20
CA SER A 146 3.50 12.44 -0.98
C SER A 146 4.46 11.29 -0.71
N MET A 147 5.52 11.15 -1.51
CA MET A 147 6.54 10.10 -1.33
C MET A 147 7.24 10.22 0.01
N THR A 148 7.61 11.43 0.44
CA THR A 148 8.25 11.63 1.74
C THR A 148 7.32 11.28 2.90
N ASN A 149 6.03 11.63 2.81
CA ASN A 149 5.05 11.27 3.83
C ASN A 149 4.86 9.74 3.93
N ILE A 150 4.82 9.04 2.80
CA ILE A 150 4.75 7.57 2.76
C ILE A 150 5.98 6.97 3.43
N LEU A 151 7.20 7.42 3.08
CA LEU A 151 8.44 6.92 3.66
C LEU A 151 8.52 7.16 5.18
N GLU A 152 8.04 8.31 5.66
CA GLU A 152 7.95 8.59 7.10
C GLU A 152 6.92 7.72 7.80
N SER A 153 5.77 7.44 7.15
CA SER A 153 4.73 6.58 7.72
C SER A 153 5.20 5.14 7.94
N VAL A 154 6.22 4.70 7.19
CA VAL A 154 6.83 3.38 7.35
C VAL A 154 8.14 3.40 8.18
N GLY A 155 8.39 4.51 8.90
CA GLY A 155 9.43 4.60 9.94
C GLY A 155 10.77 5.19 9.49
N ALA A 156 10.92 5.67 8.27
CA ALA A 156 12.14 6.32 7.82
C ALA A 156 12.35 7.69 8.48
N LYS A 157 13.61 8.05 8.73
CA LYS A 157 14.01 9.41 9.10
C LYS A 157 14.34 10.18 7.83
N LEU A 158 13.50 11.16 7.47
CA LEU A 158 13.62 11.92 6.24
C LEU A 158 14.39 13.23 6.42
N ARG A 159 15.21 13.54 5.41
CA ARG A 159 15.75 14.88 5.19
C ARG A 159 15.27 15.33 3.80
N ARG A 160 14.31 16.26 3.80
CA ARG A 160 13.81 16.89 2.58
C ARG A 160 14.79 17.97 2.15
N VAL A 161 15.20 17.93 0.91
CA VAL A 161 16.12 18.92 0.31
C VAL A 161 15.60 19.31 -1.07
N ASN A 162 16.01 20.50 -1.52
CA ASN A 162 15.84 20.90 -2.90
C ASN A 162 17.10 21.61 -3.39
N TYR A 163 17.29 21.62 -4.70
CA TYR A 163 18.34 22.34 -5.39
C TYR A 163 17.69 23.42 -6.24
N GLN A 164 17.93 24.67 -5.88
CA GLN A 164 17.32 25.81 -6.56
C GLN A 164 18.19 26.28 -7.71
N GLY A 165 17.57 26.58 -8.86
CA GLY A 165 18.26 27.18 -10.00
C GLY A 165 18.36 28.70 -9.82
N ASP A 166 19.45 29.15 -9.21
CA ASP A 166 19.71 30.57 -8.89
C ASP A 166 20.71 31.25 -9.87
N ILE A 167 21.11 30.54 -10.91
CA ILE A 167 22.02 31.02 -11.97
C ILE A 167 21.32 30.87 -13.32
N GLY A 168 21.47 31.88 -14.18
CA GLY A 168 20.98 31.83 -15.56
C GLY A 168 20.40 33.16 -16.07
N PRO A 169 20.01 33.22 -17.36
CA PRO A 169 19.50 34.46 -17.97
C PRO A 169 18.26 35.06 -17.29
N HIS A 170 17.42 34.22 -16.69
CA HIS A 170 16.22 34.66 -15.96
C HIS A 170 16.59 35.39 -14.67
N VAL A 171 17.59 34.91 -13.92
CA VAL A 171 18.11 35.59 -12.73
C VAL A 171 18.77 36.91 -13.12
N ALA A 172 19.63 36.91 -14.13
CA ALA A 172 20.29 38.10 -14.63
C ALA A 172 19.30 39.19 -15.08
N LYS A 173 18.22 38.80 -15.78
CA LYS A 173 17.15 39.72 -16.19
C LYS A 173 16.42 40.34 -14.98
N CYS A 174 16.12 39.52 -13.97
CA CYS A 174 15.47 40.03 -12.76
C CYS A 174 16.36 40.97 -11.96
N LEU A 175 17.64 40.63 -11.81
CA LEU A 175 18.62 41.52 -11.15
C LEU A 175 18.78 42.82 -11.89
N TRP A 176 18.90 42.80 -13.21
CA TRP A 176 18.99 44.00 -14.04
C TRP A 176 17.77 44.91 -13.92
N ALA A 177 16.57 44.31 -13.95
CA ALA A 177 15.32 45.07 -13.76
C ALA A 177 15.26 45.66 -12.36
N TYR A 178 15.58 44.91 -11.31
CA TYR A 178 15.63 45.36 -9.94
C TYR A 178 16.58 46.53 -9.75
N GLU A 179 17.79 46.46 -10.31
CA GLU A 179 18.75 47.56 -10.24
C GLU A 179 18.25 48.84 -10.92
N LYS A 180 17.57 48.69 -12.07
CA LYS A 180 16.96 49.85 -12.74
C LYS A 180 15.82 50.46 -11.97
N GLU A 181 14.90 49.65 -11.42
CA GLU A 181 13.72 50.16 -10.72
C GLU A 181 14.02 50.67 -9.31
N ARG A 182 15.09 50.18 -8.67
CA ARG A 182 15.52 50.64 -7.34
C ARG A 182 15.75 52.14 -7.27
N HIS A 183 16.10 52.77 -8.38
CA HIS A 183 16.29 54.20 -8.47
C HIS A 183 14.99 55.00 -8.54
N PHE A 184 13.82 54.38 -8.69
CA PHE A 184 12.52 55.04 -8.69
C PHE A 184 11.76 54.90 -7.36
N ALA A 185 12.32 54.14 -6.40
CA ALA A 185 11.69 53.89 -5.10
C ALA A 185 12.26 54.78 -3.95
N THR A 186 13.10 55.74 -4.28
CA THR A 186 13.60 56.80 -3.37
C THR A 186 13.06 58.13 -3.84
#